data_7dbe7e5ddb33ef37858ffdbfb73c96d1
#
_entry.id   7dbe7e5ddb33ef37858ffdbfb73c96d1
#
_cell.length_a   1.000
_cell.length_b   1.000
_cell.length_c   1.000
_cell.angle_alpha   90.00
_cell.angle_beta   90.00
_cell.angle_gamma   90.00
#
_symmetry.space_group_name_H-M   'P 1'
#
loop_
_entity.id
_entity.type
_entity.pdbx_description
1 polymer ?
#
loop_
_entity_poly.entity_id
_entity_poly.type
_entity_poly.pdbx_seq_one_letter_code
_entity_poly.pdbx_strand_id
1 'polypeptide(L)'
;MSTNQNEVSKSQKPKSALPPGSQAPDFTLAATPDQKISLSDFRGRPVILAFYPADWSPVCGDQMSLYNEVLPEFKRFNAELLGISVDGAWCHSAYRQNRNLHFSLLSDFEPKGEVARDFGVYRQSDGVCERALFVIDGNGRITWSYVSPIGVNPGADGILKALENLSAKEEPADGNQPGRHADAAGR
;
A
#
# COMPACT_ATOMS: atom_id res chain seq x y z
N MET A 1 16.25 -40.84 -25.74
CA MET A 1 16.12 -39.39 -25.95
C MET A 1 15.04 -38.89 -24.98
N SER A 2 15.46 -38.41 -23.80
CA SER A 2 14.55 -37.94 -22.75
C SER A 2 14.44 -36.45 -22.87
N THR A 3 13.27 -35.96 -23.27
CA THR A 3 12.93 -34.55 -23.25
C THR A 3 12.52 -34.13 -21.85
N ASN A 4 13.41 -33.39 -21.23
CA ASN A 4 13.16 -32.74 -19.92
C ASN A 4 12.23 -31.54 -20.17
N GLN A 5 10.94 -31.69 -19.84
CA GLN A 5 10.00 -30.57 -19.81
C GLN A 5 10.10 -29.93 -18.43
N ASN A 6 10.82 -28.84 -18.36
CA ASN A 6 10.83 -27.93 -17.22
C ASN A 6 9.54 -27.08 -17.32
N GLU A 7 8.42 -27.59 -16.79
CA GLU A 7 7.20 -26.81 -16.59
C GLU A 7 7.47 -25.80 -15.47
N VAL A 8 7.71 -24.56 -15.88
CA VAL A 8 7.65 -23.42 -14.98
C VAL A 8 6.21 -23.34 -14.44
N SER A 9 6.04 -23.76 -13.20
CA SER A 9 4.78 -23.63 -12.47
C SER A 9 4.32 -22.18 -12.51
N LYS A 10 3.29 -21.90 -13.30
CA LYS A 10 2.58 -20.62 -13.25
C LYS A 10 1.93 -20.51 -11.88
N SER A 11 2.54 -19.75 -10.98
CA SER A 11 1.97 -19.42 -9.69
C SER A 11 0.52 -18.95 -9.90
N GLN A 12 -0.43 -19.67 -9.29
CA GLN A 12 -1.84 -19.29 -9.37
C GLN A 12 -2.01 -17.96 -8.64
N LYS A 13 -2.60 -16.96 -9.32
CA LYS A 13 -2.92 -15.67 -8.70
C LYS A 13 -3.87 -15.86 -7.52
N PRO A 14 -3.72 -15.09 -6.43
CA PRO A 14 -4.55 -15.24 -5.23
C PRO A 14 -6.02 -14.98 -5.56
N LYS A 15 -6.92 -15.73 -4.89
CA LYS A 15 -8.39 -15.61 -5.07
C LYS A 15 -9.03 -14.60 -4.12
N SER A 16 -8.28 -14.10 -3.16
CA SER A 16 -8.69 -13.11 -2.16
C SER A 16 -7.50 -12.22 -1.82
N ALA A 17 -7.77 -11.07 -1.19
CA ALA A 17 -6.74 -10.14 -0.76
C ALA A 17 -5.64 -10.83 0.03
N LEU A 18 -4.40 -10.49 -0.27
CA LEU A 18 -3.23 -11.05 0.42
C LEU A 18 -3.32 -10.72 1.91
N PRO A 19 -3.12 -11.72 2.80
CA PRO A 19 -3.19 -11.51 4.24
C PRO A 19 -1.92 -10.85 4.79
N PRO A 20 -2.00 -10.24 5.98
CA PRO A 20 -0.82 -9.83 6.74
C PRO A 20 0.20 -10.97 6.90
N GLY A 21 1.49 -10.64 6.84
CA GLY A 21 2.59 -11.60 6.83
C GLY A 21 3.07 -12.00 5.43
N SER A 22 2.28 -11.78 4.39
CA SER A 22 2.68 -12.05 3.00
C SER A 22 3.74 -11.07 2.52
N GLN A 23 4.64 -11.54 1.64
CA GLN A 23 5.48 -10.64 0.86
C GLN A 23 4.62 -9.94 -0.20
N ALA A 24 4.66 -8.61 -0.26
CA ALA A 24 3.98 -7.85 -1.30
C ALA A 24 4.62 -8.14 -2.66
N PRO A 25 3.83 -8.49 -3.70
CA PRO A 25 4.34 -8.55 -5.07
C PRO A 25 4.93 -7.20 -5.48
N ASP A 26 6.12 -7.21 -6.07
CA ASP A 26 6.67 -6.00 -6.67
C ASP A 26 5.95 -5.67 -7.97
N PHE A 27 5.86 -4.39 -8.29
CA PHE A 27 5.23 -3.91 -9.52
C PHE A 27 5.92 -2.63 -9.99
N THR A 28 5.72 -2.29 -11.26
CA THR A 28 6.09 -1.01 -11.86
C THR A 28 4.92 -0.49 -12.67
N LEU A 29 4.29 0.59 -12.22
CA LEU A 29 3.11 1.19 -12.84
C LEU A 29 3.36 2.64 -13.26
N ALA A 30 2.62 3.10 -14.27
CA ALA A 30 2.66 4.49 -14.69
C ALA A 30 1.97 5.40 -13.64
N ALA A 31 2.70 6.40 -13.14
CA ALA A 31 2.17 7.48 -12.29
C ALA A 31 1.76 8.68 -13.13
N THR A 32 2.43 8.91 -14.24
CA THR A 32 2.10 9.88 -15.29
C THR A 32 2.33 9.20 -16.65
N PRO A 33 1.95 9.82 -17.78
CA PRO A 33 2.20 9.24 -19.10
C PRO A 33 3.69 8.97 -19.38
N ASP A 34 4.59 9.68 -18.72
CA ASP A 34 6.05 9.64 -18.94
C ASP A 34 6.86 9.16 -17.74
N GLN A 35 6.20 8.92 -16.58
CA GLN A 35 6.87 8.47 -15.35
C GLN A 35 6.26 7.19 -14.80
N LYS A 36 7.12 6.30 -14.32
CA LYS A 36 6.72 5.06 -13.65
C LYS A 36 7.25 5.05 -12.22
N ILE A 37 6.54 4.32 -11.38
CA ILE A 37 6.88 4.10 -9.96
C ILE A 37 6.84 2.60 -9.72
N SER A 38 7.86 2.07 -9.03
CA SER A 38 7.93 0.69 -8.55
C SER A 38 7.69 0.64 -7.05
N LEU A 39 7.08 -0.43 -6.54
CA LEU A 39 6.96 -0.62 -5.09
C LEU A 39 8.35 -0.71 -4.44
N SER A 40 9.32 -1.30 -5.12
CA SER A 40 10.70 -1.41 -4.66
C SER A 40 11.42 -0.08 -4.48
N ASP A 41 10.96 1.03 -5.09
CA ASP A 41 11.52 2.37 -4.91
C ASP A 41 11.36 2.89 -3.47
N PHE A 42 10.46 2.28 -2.70
CA PHE A 42 10.13 2.67 -1.32
C PHE A 42 10.72 1.74 -0.26
N ARG A 43 11.72 0.94 -0.60
CA ARG A 43 12.39 0.09 0.41
C ARG A 43 12.96 0.94 1.54
N GLY A 44 12.83 0.45 2.78
CA GLY A 44 13.27 1.13 3.99
C GLY A 44 12.24 2.07 4.61
N ARG A 45 11.04 2.21 4.01
CA ARG A 45 9.94 3.00 4.60
C ARG A 45 8.58 2.34 4.36
N PRO A 46 7.57 2.61 5.20
CA PRO A 46 6.23 2.08 5.02
C PRO A 46 5.56 2.59 3.74
N VAL A 47 4.74 1.73 3.12
CA VAL A 47 3.91 2.10 1.96
C VAL A 47 2.46 1.73 2.25
N ILE A 48 1.57 2.67 1.94
CA ILE A 48 0.12 2.47 1.95
C ILE A 48 -0.33 2.29 0.50
N LEU A 49 -0.89 1.13 0.16
CA LEU A 49 -1.55 0.93 -1.12
C LEU A 49 -3.06 1.05 -0.94
N ALA A 50 -3.68 1.96 -1.68
CA ALA A 50 -5.11 2.15 -1.73
C ALA A 50 -5.64 1.75 -3.12
N PHE A 51 -6.09 0.49 -3.26
CA PHE A 51 -6.82 0.07 -4.45
C PHE A 51 -8.24 0.62 -4.40
N TYR A 52 -8.71 1.16 -5.52
CA TYR A 52 -10.05 1.73 -5.62
C TYR A 52 -10.66 1.47 -7.00
N PRO A 53 -12.00 1.45 -7.12
CA PRO A 53 -12.68 1.05 -8.36
C PRO A 53 -12.40 1.93 -9.57
N ALA A 54 -12.58 3.24 -9.45
CA ALA A 54 -12.44 4.14 -10.59
C ALA A 54 -12.30 5.61 -10.18
N ASP A 55 -11.54 6.37 -10.97
CA ASP A 55 -11.55 7.83 -10.92
C ASP A 55 -12.98 8.37 -11.13
N TRP A 56 -13.25 9.57 -10.65
CA TRP A 56 -14.51 10.30 -10.82
C TRP A 56 -15.74 9.67 -10.16
N SER A 57 -15.66 8.45 -9.60
CA SER A 57 -16.79 7.91 -8.84
C SER A 57 -16.95 8.64 -7.50
N PRO A 58 -18.20 8.86 -7.03
CA PRO A 58 -18.44 9.66 -5.82
C PRO A 58 -17.70 9.14 -4.60
N VAL A 59 -17.84 7.85 -4.27
CA VAL A 59 -17.22 7.24 -3.09
C VAL A 59 -15.68 7.22 -3.18
N CYS A 60 -15.13 7.02 -4.41
CA CYS A 60 -13.67 7.11 -4.59
C CYS A 60 -13.20 8.56 -4.44
N GLY A 61 -13.99 9.53 -4.92
CA GLY A 61 -13.71 10.95 -4.72
C GLY A 61 -13.61 11.32 -3.25
N ASP A 62 -14.56 10.90 -2.44
CA ASP A 62 -14.58 11.15 -1.00
C ASP A 62 -13.41 10.45 -0.30
N GLN A 63 -13.09 9.21 -0.69
CA GLN A 63 -11.94 8.49 -0.15
C GLN A 63 -10.61 9.19 -0.45
N MET A 64 -10.39 9.58 -1.71
CA MET A 64 -9.14 10.25 -2.10
C MET A 64 -9.00 11.64 -1.47
N SER A 65 -10.11 12.38 -1.33
CA SER A 65 -10.12 13.66 -0.62
C SER A 65 -9.77 13.51 0.84
N LEU A 66 -10.37 12.53 1.55
CA LEU A 66 -10.02 12.21 2.93
C LEU A 66 -8.53 11.87 3.07
N TYR A 67 -7.99 11.02 2.18
CA TYR A 67 -6.57 10.65 2.25
C TYR A 67 -5.64 11.83 1.99
N ASN A 68 -6.07 12.77 1.14
CA ASN A 68 -5.32 13.99 0.91
C ASN A 68 -5.30 14.91 2.15
N GLU A 69 -6.41 14.98 2.88
CA GLU A 69 -6.51 15.74 4.15
C GLU A 69 -5.63 15.13 5.25
N VAL A 70 -5.61 13.81 5.39
CA VAL A 70 -4.83 13.09 6.42
C VAL A 70 -3.42 12.74 5.97
N LEU A 71 -2.99 13.14 4.78
CA LEU A 71 -1.65 12.87 4.25
C LEU A 71 -0.51 13.32 5.19
N PRO A 72 -0.60 14.46 5.90
CA PRO A 72 0.40 14.85 6.89
C PRO A 72 0.58 13.81 8.01
N GLU A 73 -0.52 13.15 8.44
CA GLU A 73 -0.45 12.11 9.48
C GLU A 73 0.30 10.86 8.98
N PHE A 74 0.07 10.45 7.73
CA PHE A 74 0.83 9.35 7.12
C PHE A 74 2.33 9.68 7.02
N LYS A 75 2.66 10.93 6.67
CA LYS A 75 4.04 11.41 6.58
C LYS A 75 4.77 11.44 7.93
N ARG A 76 4.07 11.57 9.06
CA ARG A 76 4.68 11.45 10.40
C ARG A 76 5.29 10.07 10.63
N PHE A 77 4.77 9.04 9.99
CA PHE A 77 5.32 7.68 9.99
C PHE A 77 6.31 7.42 8.84
N ASN A 78 6.75 8.47 8.12
CA ASN A 78 7.54 8.34 6.89
C ASN A 78 6.87 7.44 5.83
N ALA A 79 5.54 7.28 5.90
CA ALA A 79 4.80 6.40 5.00
C ALA A 79 4.46 7.10 3.68
N GLU A 80 4.60 6.37 2.57
CA GLU A 80 4.15 6.81 1.25
C GLU A 80 2.75 6.28 0.96
N LEU A 81 1.88 7.11 0.38
CA LEU A 81 0.55 6.72 -0.08
C LEU A 81 0.54 6.61 -1.61
N LEU A 82 0.08 5.47 -2.12
CA LEU A 82 -0.10 5.20 -3.54
C LEU A 82 -1.55 4.74 -3.78
N GLY A 83 -2.29 5.49 -4.62
CA GLY A 83 -3.61 5.05 -5.11
C GLY A 83 -3.43 4.17 -6.34
N ILE A 84 -4.21 3.11 -6.48
CA ILE A 84 -4.12 2.19 -7.63
C ILE A 84 -5.53 1.90 -8.16
N SER A 85 -5.75 2.13 -9.45
CA SER A 85 -6.93 1.68 -10.16
C SER A 85 -6.59 1.22 -11.58
N VAL A 86 -7.57 0.71 -12.30
CA VAL A 86 -7.42 0.32 -13.71
C VAL A 86 -7.60 1.47 -14.69
N ASP A 87 -7.75 2.69 -14.20
CA ASP A 87 -7.83 3.89 -15.06
C ASP A 87 -6.47 4.18 -15.71
N GLY A 88 -6.49 4.80 -16.88
CA GLY A 88 -5.28 5.15 -17.61
C GLY A 88 -4.54 6.36 -16.99
N ALA A 89 -3.24 6.45 -17.23
CA ALA A 89 -2.38 7.51 -16.66
C ALA A 89 -2.85 8.94 -17.00
N TRP A 90 -3.45 9.16 -18.16
CA TRP A 90 -4.04 10.46 -18.51
C TRP A 90 -5.29 10.78 -17.68
N CYS A 91 -6.13 9.77 -17.37
CA CYS A 91 -7.28 9.91 -16.50
C CYS A 91 -6.81 10.30 -15.08
N HIS A 92 -5.86 9.54 -14.53
CA HIS A 92 -5.23 9.85 -13.24
C HIS A 92 -4.65 11.27 -13.18
N SER A 93 -3.95 11.70 -14.22
CA SER A 93 -3.37 13.05 -14.26
C SER A 93 -4.45 14.14 -14.18
N ALA A 94 -5.53 14.01 -14.97
CA ALA A 94 -6.65 14.93 -14.94
C ALA A 94 -7.41 14.91 -13.61
N TYR A 95 -7.67 13.70 -13.07
CA TYR A 95 -8.36 13.51 -11.81
C TYR A 95 -7.56 14.08 -10.63
N ARG A 96 -6.26 13.75 -10.55
CA ARG A 96 -5.34 14.26 -9.54
C ARG A 96 -5.27 15.79 -9.55
N GLN A 97 -5.16 16.40 -10.74
CA GLN A 97 -5.15 17.85 -10.90
C GLN A 97 -6.48 18.49 -10.46
N ASN A 98 -7.61 17.94 -10.91
CA ASN A 98 -8.95 18.44 -10.58
C ASN A 98 -9.23 18.39 -9.07
N ARG A 99 -8.81 17.30 -8.40
CA ARG A 99 -9.00 17.09 -6.96
C ARG A 99 -7.87 17.66 -6.09
N ASN A 100 -6.84 18.26 -6.69
CA ASN A 100 -5.65 18.76 -6.00
C ASN A 100 -5.04 17.72 -5.06
N LEU A 101 -4.87 16.48 -5.54
CA LEU A 101 -4.29 15.40 -4.75
C LEU A 101 -2.77 15.50 -4.70
N HIS A 102 -2.19 15.38 -3.51
CA HIS A 102 -0.76 15.51 -3.25
C HIS A 102 -0.03 14.17 -3.08
N PHE A 103 -0.62 13.08 -3.56
CA PHE A 103 -0.02 11.76 -3.63
C PHE A 103 -0.16 11.16 -5.03
N SER A 104 0.57 10.08 -5.32
CA SER A 104 0.58 9.46 -6.64
C SER A 104 -0.59 8.53 -6.85
N LEU A 105 -1.19 8.60 -8.03
CA LEU A 105 -2.13 7.60 -8.55
C LEU A 105 -1.42 6.76 -9.61
N LEU A 106 -1.54 5.44 -9.54
CA LEU A 106 -0.84 4.48 -10.38
C LEU A 106 -1.82 3.70 -11.24
N SER A 107 -1.50 3.62 -12.52
CA SER A 107 -2.35 3.06 -13.56
C SER A 107 -2.07 1.56 -13.77
N ASP A 108 -2.97 0.70 -13.27
CA ASP A 108 -2.97 -0.74 -13.51
C ASP A 108 -3.84 -1.06 -14.75
N PHE A 109 -3.59 -0.28 -15.84
CA PHE A 109 -4.42 -0.26 -17.04
C PHE A 109 -4.11 -1.42 -18.00
N GLU A 110 -2.83 -1.69 -18.25
CA GLU A 110 -2.42 -2.73 -19.21
C GLU A 110 -1.11 -3.42 -18.77
N PRO A 111 -1.11 -4.73 -18.55
CA PRO A 111 -2.26 -5.66 -18.62
C PRO A 111 -3.30 -5.33 -17.55
N LYS A 112 -4.55 -5.19 -17.97
CA LYS A 112 -5.61 -4.65 -17.13
C LYS A 112 -5.77 -5.37 -15.80
N GLY A 113 -5.54 -4.66 -14.70
CA GLY A 113 -5.71 -5.17 -13.35
C GLY A 113 -4.71 -6.28 -13.01
N GLU A 114 -3.51 -6.29 -13.59
CA GLU A 114 -2.51 -7.31 -13.31
C GLU A 114 -2.03 -7.24 -11.86
N VAL A 115 -1.68 -6.03 -11.40
CA VAL A 115 -1.26 -5.80 -10.02
C VAL A 115 -2.40 -6.07 -9.05
N ALA A 116 -3.62 -5.61 -9.35
CA ALA A 116 -4.79 -5.91 -8.53
C ALA A 116 -5.06 -7.42 -8.43
N ARG A 117 -4.80 -8.20 -9.49
CA ARG A 117 -4.88 -9.67 -9.45
C ARG A 117 -3.80 -10.29 -8.57
N ASP A 118 -2.59 -9.76 -8.61
CA ASP A 118 -1.47 -10.27 -7.81
C ASP A 118 -1.67 -10.01 -6.32
N PHE A 119 -2.38 -8.91 -5.97
CA PHE A 119 -2.82 -8.62 -4.61
C PHE A 119 -4.15 -9.30 -4.24
N GLY A 120 -4.82 -9.99 -5.18
CA GLY A 120 -6.09 -10.68 -4.95
C GLY A 120 -7.28 -9.75 -4.78
N VAL A 121 -7.24 -8.55 -5.38
CA VAL A 121 -8.24 -7.49 -5.24
C VAL A 121 -8.80 -6.98 -6.57
N TYR A 122 -8.75 -7.81 -7.60
CA TYR A 122 -9.38 -7.51 -8.88
C TYR A 122 -10.79 -8.10 -8.97
N ARG A 123 -11.79 -7.28 -9.29
CA ARG A 123 -13.18 -7.69 -9.51
C ARG A 123 -13.39 -8.10 -10.96
N GLN A 124 -13.43 -9.40 -11.19
CA GLN A 124 -13.59 -9.95 -12.55
C GLN A 124 -14.93 -9.60 -13.17
N SER A 125 -15.99 -9.47 -12.36
CA SER A 125 -17.36 -9.14 -12.84
C SER A 125 -17.45 -7.72 -13.41
N ASP A 126 -16.74 -6.79 -12.80
CA ASP A 126 -16.90 -5.36 -13.08
C ASP A 126 -15.67 -4.81 -13.84
N GLY A 127 -14.58 -5.57 -13.87
CA GLY A 127 -13.34 -5.18 -14.54
C GLY A 127 -12.62 -4.01 -13.87
N VAL A 128 -12.77 -3.86 -12.53
CA VAL A 128 -12.17 -2.80 -11.71
C VAL A 128 -11.50 -3.40 -10.47
N CYS A 129 -10.79 -2.58 -9.70
CA CYS A 129 -10.26 -2.99 -8.41
C CYS A 129 -11.37 -3.08 -7.35
N GLU A 130 -11.17 -3.97 -6.35
CA GLU A 130 -11.86 -3.86 -5.06
C GLU A 130 -11.47 -2.53 -4.39
N ARG A 131 -12.25 -2.12 -3.39
CA ARG A 131 -11.84 -1.07 -2.46
C ARG A 131 -11.02 -1.70 -1.34
N ALA A 132 -9.71 -1.76 -1.54
CA ALA A 132 -8.82 -2.51 -0.67
C ALA A 132 -7.61 -1.68 -0.26
N LEU A 133 -7.19 -1.88 0.98
CA LEU A 133 -6.08 -1.16 1.61
C LEU A 133 -5.02 -2.16 2.07
N PHE A 134 -3.77 -1.79 1.91
CA PHE A 134 -2.62 -2.53 2.44
C PHE A 134 -1.64 -1.55 3.10
N VAL A 135 -1.10 -1.93 4.24
CA VAL A 135 0.08 -1.30 4.83
C VAL A 135 1.24 -2.28 4.70
N ILE A 136 2.32 -1.83 4.10
CA ILE A 136 3.52 -2.61 3.78
C ILE A 136 4.69 -2.00 4.55
N ASP A 137 5.52 -2.82 5.20
CA ASP A 137 6.71 -2.36 5.91
C ASP A 137 7.89 -2.06 4.97
N GLY A 138 8.97 -1.50 5.51
CA GLY A 138 10.18 -1.17 4.76
C GLY A 138 10.87 -2.38 4.10
N ASN A 139 10.56 -3.61 4.55
CA ASN A 139 11.06 -4.86 3.97
C ASN A 139 10.15 -5.38 2.84
N GLY A 140 9.03 -4.72 2.56
CA GLY A 140 8.05 -5.10 1.55
C GLY A 140 7.08 -6.18 2.03
N ARG A 141 6.91 -6.38 3.35
CA ARG A 141 5.96 -7.32 3.91
C ARG A 141 4.66 -6.61 4.26
N ILE A 142 3.53 -7.18 3.88
CA ILE A 142 2.20 -6.69 4.25
C ILE A 142 2.03 -6.87 5.76
N THR A 143 1.81 -5.78 6.49
CA THR A 143 1.58 -5.79 7.93
C THR A 143 0.11 -5.70 8.30
N TRP A 144 -0.70 -5.14 7.39
CA TRP A 144 -2.14 -5.01 7.55
C TRP A 144 -2.82 -4.94 6.18
N SER A 145 -4.02 -5.52 6.07
CA SER A 145 -4.86 -5.42 4.88
C SER A 145 -6.33 -5.36 5.26
N TYR A 146 -7.12 -4.66 4.44
CA TYR A 146 -8.56 -4.52 4.62
C TYR A 146 -9.26 -4.38 3.27
N VAL A 147 -10.37 -5.08 3.07
CA VAL A 147 -11.25 -4.94 1.91
C VAL A 147 -12.58 -4.37 2.39
N SER A 148 -12.92 -3.17 1.92
CA SER A 148 -14.19 -2.50 2.22
C SER A 148 -15.28 -2.93 1.23
N PRO A 149 -16.56 -2.95 1.63
CA PRO A 149 -17.64 -2.98 0.65
C PRO A 149 -17.47 -1.88 -0.38
N ILE A 150 -17.74 -2.17 -1.65
CA ILE A 150 -17.38 -1.28 -2.77
C ILE A 150 -17.99 0.12 -2.67
N GLY A 151 -19.17 0.23 -2.08
CA GLY A 151 -19.88 1.50 -1.86
C GLY A 151 -19.56 2.20 -0.53
N VAL A 152 -18.60 1.71 0.27
CA VAL A 152 -18.29 2.23 1.60
C VAL A 152 -16.87 2.80 1.62
N ASN A 153 -16.73 4.08 1.97
CA ASN A 153 -15.41 4.67 2.24
C ASN A 153 -14.80 4.03 3.50
N PRO A 154 -13.64 3.39 3.40
CA PRO A 154 -13.04 2.67 4.53
C PRO A 154 -12.47 3.57 5.65
N GLY A 155 -12.42 4.88 5.43
CA GLY A 155 -11.75 5.80 6.36
C GLY A 155 -10.23 5.65 6.39
N ALA A 156 -9.60 6.34 7.33
CA ALA A 156 -8.15 6.31 7.52
C ALA A 156 -7.71 5.64 8.84
N ASP A 157 -8.62 5.40 9.78
CA ASP A 157 -8.31 4.92 11.14
C ASP A 157 -7.56 3.59 11.14
N GLY A 158 -7.97 2.65 10.27
CA GLY A 158 -7.31 1.35 10.14
C GLY A 158 -5.87 1.47 9.65
N ILE A 159 -5.61 2.38 8.72
CA ILE A 159 -4.26 2.67 8.21
C ILE A 159 -3.40 3.26 9.32
N LEU A 160 -3.89 4.30 10.01
CA LEU A 160 -3.16 4.97 11.11
C LEU A 160 -2.81 3.99 12.22
N LYS A 161 -3.78 3.16 12.63
CA LYS A 161 -3.54 2.10 13.63
C LYS A 161 -2.48 1.10 13.19
N ALA A 162 -2.48 0.73 11.90
CA ALA A 162 -1.47 -0.19 11.36
C ALA A 162 -0.07 0.44 11.35
N LEU A 163 0.04 1.73 11.01
CA LEU A 163 1.30 2.47 11.05
C LEU A 163 1.83 2.65 12.47
N GLU A 164 0.97 2.97 13.45
CA GLU A 164 1.32 3.03 14.87
C GLU A 164 1.90 1.69 15.36
N ASN A 165 1.22 0.58 15.03
CA ASN A 165 1.68 -0.75 15.41
C ASN A 165 3.02 -1.13 14.75
N LEU A 166 3.30 -0.61 13.55
CA LEU A 166 4.55 -0.83 12.85
C LEU A 166 5.70 -0.08 13.53
N SER A 167 5.52 1.22 13.80
CA SER A 167 6.50 2.05 14.50
C SER A 167 6.85 1.52 15.90
N ALA A 168 5.85 1.06 16.65
CA ALA A 168 6.07 0.49 17.99
C ALA A 168 6.92 -0.80 17.98
N LYS A 169 7.01 -1.51 16.84
CA LYS A 169 7.86 -2.71 16.69
C LYS A 169 9.29 -2.37 16.27
N GLU A 170 9.51 -1.19 15.69
CA GLU A 170 10.82 -0.74 15.20
C GLU A 170 11.61 0.04 16.27
N GLU A 171 10.96 0.52 17.35
CA GLU A 171 11.65 1.10 18.48
C GLU A 171 12.38 -0.02 19.27
N PRO A 172 13.74 0.01 19.40
CA PRO A 172 14.46 -0.93 20.23
C PRO A 172 14.00 -0.76 21.68
N ALA A 173 13.77 -1.87 22.38
CA ALA A 173 13.56 -1.88 23.82
C ALA A 173 14.87 -1.44 24.50
N ASP A 174 15.10 -0.14 24.62
CA ASP A 174 16.27 0.42 25.29
C ASP A 174 16.05 0.37 26.80
N GLY A 175 16.40 -0.78 27.35
CA GLY A 175 16.47 -1.05 28.79
C GLY A 175 17.79 -0.61 29.37
N ASN A 176 18.13 0.67 29.32
CA ASN A 176 19.26 1.18 30.09
C ASN A 176 18.77 1.73 31.43
N GLN A 177 18.79 0.89 32.46
CA GLN A 177 18.75 1.35 33.85
C GLN A 177 20.07 2.03 34.21
N PRO A 178 20.08 3.29 34.63
CA PRO A 178 21.32 3.88 35.21
C PRO A 178 21.65 3.18 36.53
N GLY A 179 22.82 2.55 36.56
CA GLY A 179 23.39 1.92 37.73
C GLY A 179 23.43 2.89 38.91
N ARG A 180 22.90 2.45 40.04
CA ARG A 180 23.05 3.11 41.33
C ARG A 180 24.53 3.04 41.71
N HIS A 181 25.23 4.16 41.63
CA HIS A 181 26.48 4.32 42.34
C HIS A 181 26.17 4.45 43.85
N ALA A 182 26.53 3.43 44.58
CA ALA A 182 26.58 3.48 46.02
C ALA A 182 27.85 4.25 46.42
N ASP A 183 27.70 5.46 46.89
CA ASP A 183 28.75 6.17 47.61
C ASP A 183 28.92 5.51 48.99
N ALA A 184 30.05 4.85 49.15
CA ALA A 184 30.54 4.44 50.48
C ALA A 184 31.41 5.56 51.02
N ALA A 185 30.85 6.33 51.93
CA ALA A 185 31.63 7.24 52.77
C ALA A 185 32.48 6.43 53.72
N GLY A 186 33.73 6.83 53.87
CA GLY A 186 34.66 6.31 54.83
C GLY A 186 35.83 7.25 55.11
N ARG A 187 35.65 8.08 56.15
CA ARG A 187 36.69 8.76 56.97
C ARG A 187 37.37 9.99 56.37
#